data_4b167e1946c84ba3918007022d7e2899
#
_entry.id   4b167e1946c84ba3918007022d7e2899
#
_cell.length_a   1.000
_cell.length_b   1.000
_cell.length_c   1.000
_cell.angle_alpha   90.00
_cell.angle_beta   90.00
_cell.angle_gamma   90.00
#
_symmetry.space_group_name_H-M   'P 1'
#
loop_
_entity.id
_entity.type
_entity.pdbx_description
1 polymer ?
#
loop_
_entity_poly.entity_id
_entity_poly.type
_entity_poly.pdbx_seq_one_letter_code
_entity_poly.pdbx_strand_id
1 'polypeptide(L)'
;MVEFKFNTYGTDFGTRDMGQKLREKLLPLINGQEKVVLDFTGVNVVSNSFADECIAKLLLEMPLEELKQRTTFRGLNPLAERSVLVALQRRYKVLSAER
;
A
#
# COMPACT_ATOMS: atom_id res chain seq x y z
N MET A 1 -4.53 -15.94 7.29
CA MET A 1 -4.03 -14.69 6.72
C MET A 1 -3.74 -14.87 5.23
N VAL A 2 -4.02 -13.85 4.44
CA VAL A 2 -3.70 -13.83 3.02
C VAL A 2 -2.40 -13.06 2.84
N GLU A 3 -1.48 -13.56 2.00
CA GLU A 3 -0.23 -12.85 1.69
C GLU A 3 -0.29 -12.32 0.28
N PHE A 4 0.04 -11.03 0.12
CA PHE A 4 0.21 -10.41 -1.18
C PHE A 4 1.70 -10.12 -1.36
N LYS A 5 2.36 -10.94 -2.17
CA LYS A 5 3.81 -10.85 -2.37
C LYS A 5 4.13 -9.95 -3.55
N PHE A 6 4.60 -8.74 -3.25
CA PHE A 6 4.90 -7.74 -4.27
C PHE A 6 6.02 -8.19 -5.20
N ASN A 7 6.99 -8.97 -4.71
CA ASN A 7 8.09 -9.41 -5.57
C ASN A 7 7.66 -10.40 -6.67
N THR A 8 6.44 -10.92 -6.61
CA THR A 8 5.85 -11.69 -7.69
C THR A 8 5.73 -10.84 -8.96
N TYR A 9 5.56 -9.53 -8.80
CA TYR A 9 5.33 -8.59 -9.90
C TYR A 9 6.56 -7.77 -10.27
N GLY A 10 7.65 -7.88 -9.50
CA GLY A 10 8.89 -7.17 -9.76
C GLY A 10 9.61 -6.79 -8.49
N THR A 11 10.74 -6.09 -8.65
CA THR A 11 11.55 -5.65 -7.52
C THR A 11 11.63 -4.13 -7.40
N ASP A 12 11.28 -3.40 -8.48
CA ASP A 12 11.36 -1.93 -8.53
C ASP A 12 10.02 -1.39 -8.96
N PHE A 13 9.38 -0.64 -8.09
CA PHE A 13 8.05 -0.08 -8.31
C PHE A 13 8.14 1.43 -8.32
N GLY A 14 8.16 2.02 -9.52
CA GLY A 14 8.40 3.44 -9.68
C GLY A 14 7.26 4.26 -10.27
N THR A 15 6.18 3.64 -10.73
CA THR A 15 5.14 4.36 -11.48
C THR A 15 3.76 4.24 -10.87
N ARG A 16 2.91 5.25 -11.15
CA ARG A 16 1.51 5.22 -10.74
C ARG A 16 0.73 4.15 -11.49
N ASP A 17 1.06 3.89 -12.76
CA ASP A 17 0.39 2.83 -13.53
C ASP A 17 0.52 1.47 -12.84
N MET A 18 1.72 1.12 -12.42
CA MET A 18 1.94 -0.14 -11.71
C MET A 18 1.22 -0.12 -10.35
N GLY A 19 1.25 1.04 -9.67
CA GLY A 19 0.55 1.21 -8.40
C GLY A 19 -0.94 0.95 -8.53
N GLN A 20 -1.56 1.50 -9.56
CA GLN A 20 -2.99 1.29 -9.81
C GLN A 20 -3.29 -0.18 -10.10
N LYS A 21 -2.49 -0.81 -10.94
CA LYS A 21 -2.70 -2.23 -11.29
C LYS A 21 -2.63 -3.12 -10.06
N LEU A 22 -1.65 -2.89 -9.19
CA LEU A 22 -1.51 -3.71 -7.99
C LEU A 22 -2.59 -3.38 -6.96
N ARG A 23 -3.00 -2.10 -6.85
CA ARG A 23 -4.13 -1.74 -5.99
C ARG A 23 -5.42 -2.47 -6.42
N GLU A 24 -5.67 -2.57 -7.72
CA GLU A 24 -6.84 -3.26 -8.24
C GLU A 24 -6.85 -4.75 -7.88
N LYS A 25 -5.68 -5.36 -7.78
CA LYS A 25 -5.54 -6.75 -7.34
C LYS A 25 -5.64 -6.88 -5.82
N LEU A 26 -5.14 -5.88 -5.10
CA LEU A 26 -5.03 -5.88 -3.66
C LEU A 26 -6.38 -5.62 -2.97
N LEU A 27 -7.14 -4.66 -3.50
CA LEU A 27 -8.37 -4.21 -2.86
C LEU A 27 -9.40 -5.31 -2.62
N PRO A 28 -9.67 -6.22 -3.58
CA PRO A 28 -10.59 -7.33 -3.30
C PRO A 28 -10.12 -8.23 -2.15
N LEU A 29 -8.81 -8.40 -1.99
CA LEU A 29 -8.27 -9.19 -0.88
C LEU A 29 -8.51 -8.48 0.45
N ILE A 30 -8.27 -7.16 0.49
CA ILE A 30 -8.47 -6.36 1.71
C ILE A 30 -9.95 -6.33 2.09
N ASN A 31 -10.83 -6.29 1.11
CA ASN A 31 -12.28 -6.30 1.35
C ASN A 31 -12.81 -7.68 1.77
N GLY A 32 -11.96 -8.71 1.72
CA GLY A 32 -12.30 -10.03 2.22
C GLY A 32 -12.31 -10.07 3.75
N GLN A 33 -12.49 -11.27 4.29
CA GLN A 33 -12.63 -11.44 5.73
C GLN A 33 -11.31 -11.65 6.46
N GLU A 34 -10.26 -12.03 5.74
CA GLU A 34 -8.96 -12.32 6.34
C GLU A 34 -8.03 -11.10 6.27
N LYS A 35 -7.17 -11.01 7.27
CA LYS A 35 -6.12 -9.99 7.28
C LYS A 35 -5.13 -10.26 6.14
N VAL A 36 -4.70 -9.20 5.46
CA VAL A 36 -3.79 -9.29 4.33
C VAL A 36 -2.39 -8.82 4.74
N VAL A 37 -1.41 -9.65 4.49
CA VAL A 37 0.00 -9.30 4.70
C VAL A 37 0.50 -8.69 3.38
N LEU A 38 0.93 -7.42 3.44
CA LEU A 38 1.53 -6.73 2.30
C LEU A 38 3.03 -7.01 2.36
N ASP A 39 3.44 -8.05 1.64
CA ASP A 39 4.80 -8.58 1.72
C ASP A 39 5.69 -7.96 0.66
N PHE A 40 6.62 -7.11 1.09
CA PHE A 40 7.61 -6.44 0.25
C PHE A 40 9.00 -7.09 0.31
N THR A 41 9.08 -8.28 0.85
CA THR A 41 10.37 -9.00 0.91
C THR A 41 10.95 -9.14 -0.50
N GLY A 42 12.21 -8.73 -0.69
CA GLY A 42 12.88 -8.78 -1.98
C GLY A 42 12.61 -7.59 -2.89
N VAL A 43 11.76 -6.64 -2.47
CA VAL A 43 11.50 -5.42 -3.23
C VAL A 43 12.58 -4.39 -2.91
N ASN A 44 13.24 -3.85 -3.94
CA ASN A 44 14.33 -2.89 -3.79
C ASN A 44 13.86 -1.44 -3.75
N VAL A 45 12.94 -1.08 -4.65
CA VAL A 45 12.53 0.31 -4.84
C VAL A 45 11.02 0.43 -4.76
N VAL A 46 10.56 1.37 -3.92
CA VAL A 46 9.16 1.80 -3.86
C VAL A 46 9.19 3.32 -3.91
N SER A 47 8.78 3.90 -5.04
CA SER A 47 8.74 5.35 -5.17
C SER A 47 7.57 5.95 -4.38
N ASN A 48 7.64 7.26 -4.12
CA ASN A 48 6.53 7.96 -3.49
C ASN A 48 5.27 7.89 -4.36
N SER A 49 5.42 7.98 -5.67
CA SER A 49 4.29 7.90 -6.61
C SER A 49 3.61 6.54 -6.56
N PHE A 50 4.41 5.46 -6.54
CA PHE A 50 3.86 4.10 -6.42
C PHE A 50 3.18 3.92 -5.06
N ALA A 51 3.83 4.34 -3.99
CA ALA A 51 3.30 4.18 -2.64
C ALA A 51 1.96 4.92 -2.49
N ASP A 52 1.85 6.14 -3.04
CA ASP A 52 0.59 6.88 -3.01
C ASP A 52 -0.49 6.15 -3.81
N GLU A 53 -0.17 5.74 -5.02
CA GLU A 53 -1.15 5.13 -5.92
C GLU A 53 -1.62 3.76 -5.45
N CYS A 54 -0.71 2.93 -4.97
CA CYS A 54 -1.02 1.56 -4.57
C CYS A 54 -1.57 1.47 -3.15
N ILE A 55 -0.94 2.17 -2.20
CA ILE A 55 -1.22 2.01 -0.77
C ILE A 55 -2.06 3.16 -0.22
N ALA A 56 -1.60 4.40 -0.39
CA ALA A 56 -2.27 5.55 0.24
C ALA A 56 -3.68 5.78 -0.31
N LYS A 57 -3.91 5.50 -1.58
CA LYS A 57 -5.26 5.62 -2.17
C LYS A 57 -6.25 4.60 -1.62
N LEU A 58 -5.80 3.59 -0.89
CA LEU A 58 -6.73 2.72 -0.15
C LEU A 58 -7.54 3.52 0.88
N LEU A 59 -7.02 4.66 1.33
CA LEU A 59 -7.75 5.55 2.24
C LEU A 59 -8.97 6.21 1.60
N LEU A 60 -9.10 6.16 0.28
CA LEU A 60 -10.32 6.58 -0.43
C LEU A 60 -11.43 5.55 -0.26
N GLU A 61 -11.08 4.31 0.04
CA GLU A 61 -12.02 3.19 0.14
C GLU A 61 -12.43 2.91 1.59
N MET A 62 -11.55 3.22 2.56
CA MET A 62 -11.82 2.94 3.96
C MET A 62 -11.00 3.86 4.86
N PRO A 63 -11.46 4.11 6.10
CA PRO A 63 -10.69 4.91 7.06
C PRO A 63 -9.37 4.24 7.42
N LEU A 64 -8.39 5.04 7.87
CA LEU A 64 -7.08 4.53 8.25
C LEU A 64 -7.16 3.45 9.34
N GLU A 65 -8.05 3.62 10.32
CA GLU A 65 -8.21 2.64 11.39
C GLU A 65 -8.62 1.27 10.85
N GLU A 66 -9.53 1.27 9.88
CA GLU A 66 -9.95 0.03 9.25
C GLU A 66 -8.82 -0.60 8.43
N LEU A 67 -8.08 0.22 7.67
CA LEU A 67 -6.95 -0.26 6.89
C LEU A 67 -5.91 -0.92 7.80
N LYS A 68 -5.62 -0.30 8.95
CA LYS A 68 -4.68 -0.87 9.93
C LYS A 68 -5.15 -2.22 10.48
N GLN A 69 -6.45 -2.37 10.66
CA GLN A 69 -7.00 -3.63 11.16
C GLN A 69 -6.95 -4.74 10.12
N ARG A 70 -7.07 -4.37 8.85
CA ARG A 70 -7.19 -5.34 7.75
C ARG A 70 -5.86 -5.71 7.10
N THR A 71 -4.79 -4.94 7.38
CA THR A 71 -3.50 -5.14 6.73
C THR A 71 -2.35 -5.09 7.71
N THR A 72 -1.24 -5.70 7.30
CA THR A 72 0.04 -5.55 7.98
C THR A 72 1.14 -5.57 6.92
N PHE A 73 2.25 -4.89 7.18
CA PHE A 73 3.39 -4.85 6.27
C PHE A 73 4.48 -5.83 6.70
N ARG A 74 5.19 -6.36 5.73
CA ARG A 74 6.34 -7.24 5.97
C ARG A 74 7.42 -6.94 4.95
N GLY A 75 8.68 -6.92 5.39
CA GLY A 75 9.82 -6.90 4.48
C GLY A 75 10.13 -5.59 3.80
N LEU A 76 9.56 -4.49 4.26
CA LEU A 76 9.92 -3.17 3.73
C LEU A 76 11.34 -2.81 4.12
N ASN A 77 12.18 -2.45 3.13
CA ASN A 77 13.47 -1.85 3.46
C ASN A 77 13.25 -0.41 3.96
N PRO A 78 14.26 0.22 4.58
CA PRO A 78 14.05 1.55 5.19
C PRO A 78 13.55 2.64 4.25
N LEU A 79 14.01 2.67 3.00
CA LEU A 79 13.56 3.66 2.03
C LEU A 79 12.13 3.39 1.57
N ALA A 80 11.79 2.12 1.34
CA ALA A 80 10.43 1.73 0.97
C ALA A 80 9.45 2.04 2.09
N GLU A 81 9.82 1.75 3.33
CA GLU A 81 9.00 2.07 4.49
C GLU A 81 8.73 3.57 4.57
N ARG A 82 9.77 4.40 4.37
CA ARG A 82 9.61 5.84 4.38
C ARG A 82 8.65 6.31 3.28
N SER A 83 8.77 5.78 2.07
CA SER A 83 7.88 6.14 0.97
C SER A 83 6.43 5.83 1.29
N VAL A 84 6.17 4.67 1.87
CA VAL A 84 4.82 4.25 2.26
C VAL A 84 4.27 5.17 3.37
N LEU A 85 5.06 5.42 4.41
CA LEU A 85 4.62 6.26 5.52
C LEU A 85 4.34 7.70 5.08
N VAL A 86 5.23 8.27 4.26
CA VAL A 86 5.04 9.63 3.75
C VAL A 86 3.78 9.72 2.89
N ALA A 87 3.56 8.73 2.02
CA ALA A 87 2.38 8.71 1.17
C ALA A 87 1.10 8.63 2.00
N LEU A 88 1.06 7.74 2.98
CA LEU A 88 -0.10 7.58 3.86
C LEU A 88 -0.37 8.86 4.65
N GLN A 89 0.66 9.51 5.21
CA GLN A 89 0.51 10.75 5.97
C GLN A 89 -0.03 11.87 5.10
N ARG A 90 0.50 12.04 3.90
CA ARG A 90 0.05 13.08 2.98
C ARG A 90 -1.41 12.88 2.58
N ARG A 91 -1.78 11.67 2.22
CA ARG A 91 -3.15 11.38 1.81
C ARG A 91 -4.11 11.54 2.97
N TYR A 92 -3.72 11.09 4.15
CA TYR A 92 -4.51 11.23 5.35
C TYR A 92 -4.80 12.71 5.66
N LYS A 93 -3.79 13.58 5.56
CA LYS A 93 -3.96 15.01 5.78
C LYS A 93 -4.92 15.65 4.79
N VAL A 94 -4.78 15.31 3.50
CA VAL A 94 -5.65 15.84 2.45
C VAL A 94 -7.10 15.45 2.73
N LEU A 95 -7.35 14.18 3.01
CA LEU A 95 -8.72 13.70 3.27
C LEU A 95 -9.31 14.28 4.55
N SER A 96 -8.49 14.46 5.58
CA SER A 96 -8.94 15.05 6.85
C SER A 96 -9.28 16.53 6.69
N ALA A 97 -8.55 17.25 5.84
CA ALA A 97 -8.80 18.67 5.59
C ALA A 97 -10.07 18.92 4.79
N GLU A 98 -10.53 17.92 4.02
CA GLU A 98 -11.74 18.02 3.20
C GLU A 98 -13.03 17.74 3.97
N ARG A 99 -12.93 17.35 5.23
CA ARG A 99 -14.09 17.01 6.07
C ARG A 99 -14.62 18.21 6.81
#